data_cde6345c599d092c656687861f3ac58e
#
_entry.id   cde6345c599d092c656687861f3ac58e
#
_cell.length_a   1.000
_cell.length_b   1.000
_cell.length_c   1.000
_cell.angle_alpha   90.00
_cell.angle_beta   90.00
_cell.angle_gamma   90.00
#
_symmetry.space_group_name_H-M   'P 1'
#
loop_
_entity.id
_entity.type
_entity.pdbx_description
1 polymer ?
#
loop_
_entity_poly.entity_id
_entity_poly.type
_entity_poly.pdbx_seq_one_letter_code
_entity_poly.pdbx_strand_id
1 'polypeptide(L)'
;MRHLVVSPGSRSAPLAYAAAAAHATGALSVHVRIDERDAAFTALGVARSTGHPCAVLTTSGTAVGELLPAVMEASHAGVPVVVLSADRPPELRGTGANQTTRQPGLFSTFVRAEVDVLPPDGTGTEVEQRAEIDAALHAPLAALAGSWDAAPGPVQLNIALRDPLYPVSDEDHEHLKDWARELAGQLRRTRSDGPSDLTAHPWSVLPEPFLPEPFLPAGAPTDEAPTDGAPTNAPSTPLPGSGTASVPSHPVVFAGDGAGRAAARFARKHGFPLLAEPSSNAREGEAIASYESLLDTTLGRQIDTVVLVGRPTLSRAVSALLKRSGVRVVAVRPDLAPWFEPGRRSETEVPSFEEAASAVGTVTEGWLGAWREAGDAADAAVLRFADTREELTRLHVARAVWDASCRDGSVLVVGSSTVVRDVDLVARADSPVPVIANRGLAGIDGTVATAFGVGLGTGRPVRAVMGDLTFLHDAGGLLVGPGEQVPDAHLVVVNDSGGGIFQTLEHGGLGLDERYTAAVERFFGTPHRAGVAQLCAAYSVEHVRVDTVEDLTAALAEPVGGRRVIEVPVSRETLRDVNAAARQAGARAAQEHLAGG
;
A
#
# COMPACT_ATOMS: atom_id res chain seq x y z
N MET A 1 -11.23 -10.70 10.74
CA MET A 1 -11.88 -9.62 9.95
C MET A 1 -12.79 -8.81 10.88
N ARG A 2 -12.74 -7.48 10.81
CA ARG A 2 -13.55 -6.57 11.66
C ARG A 2 -14.34 -5.54 10.86
N HIS A 3 -14.00 -5.36 9.59
CA HIS A 3 -14.61 -4.38 8.71
C HIS A 3 -15.17 -5.06 7.47
N LEU A 4 -16.31 -4.56 7.02
CA LEU A 4 -16.96 -4.92 5.77
C LEU A 4 -17.39 -3.65 5.06
N VAL A 5 -17.03 -3.51 3.80
CA VAL A 5 -17.54 -2.46 2.92
C VAL A 5 -18.62 -3.07 2.02
N VAL A 6 -19.77 -2.42 1.95
CA VAL A 6 -20.94 -2.94 1.23
C VAL A 6 -21.36 -1.96 0.14
N SER A 7 -21.51 -2.45 -1.08
CA SER A 7 -22.22 -1.73 -2.15
C SER A 7 -23.64 -2.25 -2.29
N PRO A 8 -24.63 -1.37 -2.56
CA PRO A 8 -26.03 -1.73 -2.56
C PRO A 8 -26.39 -2.64 -3.74
N GLY A 9 -27.27 -3.63 -3.50
CA GLY A 9 -27.76 -4.50 -4.56
C GLY A 9 -28.71 -5.58 -4.05
N SER A 10 -29.68 -5.98 -4.88
CA SER A 10 -30.70 -6.93 -4.47
C SER A 10 -30.16 -8.34 -4.21
N ARG A 11 -29.23 -8.83 -5.07
CA ARG A 11 -28.73 -10.22 -4.93
C ARG A 11 -27.87 -10.39 -3.67
N SER A 12 -27.20 -9.34 -3.22
CA SER A 12 -26.41 -9.35 -1.97
C SER A 12 -27.24 -9.10 -0.71
N ALA A 13 -28.55 -8.88 -0.81
CA ALA A 13 -29.40 -8.50 0.31
C ALA A 13 -29.32 -9.46 1.52
N PRO A 14 -29.34 -10.81 1.38
CA PRO A 14 -29.21 -11.71 2.54
C PRO A 14 -27.94 -11.44 3.35
N LEU A 15 -26.81 -11.24 2.68
CA LEU A 15 -25.54 -10.92 3.33
C LEU A 15 -25.54 -9.51 3.93
N ALA A 16 -26.21 -8.56 3.29
CA ALA A 16 -26.35 -7.20 3.81
C ALA A 16 -27.19 -7.15 5.10
N TYR A 17 -28.30 -7.93 5.17
CA TYR A 17 -29.09 -8.05 6.41
C TYR A 17 -28.30 -8.73 7.54
N ALA A 18 -27.54 -9.77 7.23
CA ALA A 18 -26.64 -10.40 8.21
C ALA A 18 -25.55 -9.40 8.69
N ALA A 19 -24.97 -8.65 7.77
CA ALA A 19 -24.00 -7.61 8.11
C ALA A 19 -24.61 -6.50 9.00
N ALA A 20 -25.83 -6.06 8.70
CA ALA A 20 -26.54 -5.08 9.51
C ALA A 20 -26.80 -5.59 10.94
N ALA A 21 -27.21 -6.85 11.10
CA ALA A 21 -27.40 -7.47 12.40
C ALA A 21 -26.07 -7.58 13.18
N ALA A 22 -24.98 -7.97 12.53
CA ALA A 22 -23.65 -8.02 13.13
C ALA A 22 -23.13 -6.62 13.53
N HIS A 23 -23.41 -5.62 12.70
CA HIS A 23 -23.08 -4.22 13.01
C HIS A 23 -23.81 -3.71 14.26
N ALA A 24 -25.10 -4.00 14.36
CA ALA A 24 -25.93 -3.58 15.50
C ALA A 24 -25.45 -4.17 16.84
N THR A 25 -24.77 -5.30 16.84
CA THR A 25 -24.18 -5.91 18.05
C THR A 25 -22.73 -5.49 18.33
N GLY A 26 -22.14 -4.67 17.43
CA GLY A 26 -20.72 -4.29 17.48
C GLY A 26 -19.74 -5.42 17.12
N ALA A 27 -20.23 -6.52 16.55
CA ALA A 27 -19.40 -7.62 16.08
C ALA A 27 -18.61 -7.24 14.81
N LEU A 28 -19.18 -6.37 13.97
CA LEU A 28 -18.61 -5.95 12.69
C LEU A 28 -18.81 -4.44 12.49
N SER A 29 -17.81 -3.76 11.96
CA SER A 29 -17.94 -2.39 11.46
C SER A 29 -18.32 -2.47 9.98
N VAL A 30 -19.50 -1.98 9.63
CA VAL A 30 -20.01 -1.97 8.25
C VAL A 30 -19.96 -0.55 7.71
N HIS A 31 -19.47 -0.42 6.47
CA HIS A 31 -19.36 0.87 5.76
C HIS A 31 -20.03 0.73 4.40
N VAL A 32 -20.88 1.67 4.04
CA VAL A 32 -21.58 1.65 2.76
C VAL A 32 -20.89 2.58 1.75
N ARG A 33 -20.67 2.09 0.55
CA ARG A 33 -20.20 2.88 -0.61
C ARG A 33 -21.06 2.56 -1.82
N ILE A 34 -21.44 3.60 -2.58
CA ILE A 34 -22.33 3.42 -3.75
C ILE A 34 -21.55 2.86 -4.93
N ASP A 35 -20.37 3.39 -5.19
CA ASP A 35 -19.46 2.93 -6.25
C ASP A 35 -18.67 1.72 -5.76
N GLU A 36 -18.74 0.61 -6.48
CA GLU A 36 -18.09 -0.64 -6.11
C GLU A 36 -16.56 -0.54 -6.18
N ARG A 37 -16.03 0.24 -7.10
CA ARG A 37 -14.59 0.52 -7.17
C ARG A 37 -14.13 1.26 -5.90
N ASP A 38 -14.85 2.28 -5.48
CA ASP A 38 -14.55 3.02 -4.25
C ASP A 38 -14.70 2.12 -3.02
N ALA A 39 -15.70 1.23 -3.01
CA ALA A 39 -15.87 0.23 -1.96
C ALA A 39 -14.65 -0.69 -1.84
N ALA A 40 -14.15 -1.18 -2.96
CA ALA A 40 -12.99 -2.08 -2.99
C ALA A 40 -11.70 -1.38 -2.54
N PHE A 41 -11.45 -0.14 -2.99
CA PHE A 41 -10.29 0.65 -2.52
C PHE A 41 -10.44 1.10 -1.07
N THR A 42 -11.65 1.33 -0.57
CA THR A 42 -11.89 1.55 0.88
C THR A 42 -11.50 0.29 1.66
N ALA A 43 -11.92 -0.90 1.22
CA ALA A 43 -11.54 -2.16 1.85
C ALA A 43 -10.02 -2.41 1.79
N LEU A 44 -9.37 -2.08 0.66
CA LEU A 44 -7.92 -2.11 0.51
C LEU A 44 -7.23 -1.21 1.55
N GLY A 45 -7.70 0.03 1.70
CA GLY A 45 -7.16 0.99 2.67
C GLY A 45 -7.26 0.49 4.11
N VAL A 46 -8.43 -0.06 4.49
CA VAL A 46 -8.62 -0.71 5.80
C VAL A 46 -7.66 -1.87 5.98
N ALA A 47 -7.59 -2.81 5.02
CA ALA A 47 -6.75 -3.99 5.15
C ALA A 47 -5.25 -3.64 5.20
N ARG A 48 -4.79 -2.73 4.35
CA ARG A 48 -3.39 -2.29 4.29
C ARG A 48 -2.95 -1.57 5.57
N SER A 49 -3.80 -0.74 6.14
CA SER A 49 -3.47 0.05 7.33
C SER A 49 -3.56 -0.73 8.63
N THR A 50 -4.40 -1.77 8.68
CA THR A 50 -4.60 -2.59 9.89
C THR A 50 -3.83 -3.90 9.88
N GLY A 51 -3.35 -4.36 8.71
CA GLY A 51 -2.77 -5.67 8.53
C GLY A 51 -3.78 -6.83 8.68
N HIS A 52 -5.07 -6.51 8.82
CA HIS A 52 -6.13 -7.50 8.98
C HIS A 52 -7.00 -7.57 7.73
N PRO A 53 -7.55 -8.74 7.39
CA PRO A 53 -8.47 -8.86 6.26
C PRO A 53 -9.67 -7.92 6.39
N CYS A 54 -10.01 -7.25 5.29
CA CYS A 54 -11.24 -6.49 5.12
C CYS A 54 -12.04 -7.07 3.96
N ALA A 55 -13.36 -7.19 4.12
CA ALA A 55 -14.21 -7.68 3.07
C ALA A 55 -14.88 -6.53 2.31
N VAL A 56 -15.15 -6.77 1.02
CA VAL A 56 -16.03 -5.97 0.18
C VAL A 56 -17.16 -6.85 -0.34
N LEU A 57 -18.40 -6.42 -0.13
CA LEU A 57 -19.60 -7.11 -0.57
C LEU A 57 -20.26 -6.33 -1.69
N THR A 58 -20.53 -7.00 -2.81
CA THR A 58 -21.25 -6.44 -3.94
C THR A 58 -22.29 -7.39 -4.49
N THR A 59 -23.25 -6.84 -5.23
CA THR A 59 -24.21 -7.61 -6.01
C THR A 59 -23.52 -8.25 -7.23
N SER A 60 -24.27 -8.88 -8.10
CA SER A 60 -23.77 -9.58 -9.28
C SER A 60 -23.57 -8.66 -10.49
N GLY A 61 -22.95 -9.17 -11.53
CA GLY A 61 -22.81 -8.50 -12.82
C GLY A 61 -21.62 -7.55 -12.88
N THR A 62 -21.81 -6.36 -13.45
CA THR A 62 -20.73 -5.36 -13.59
C THR A 62 -20.17 -4.88 -12.26
N ALA A 63 -20.97 -4.86 -11.21
CA ALA A 63 -20.56 -4.55 -9.85
C ALA A 63 -19.34 -5.38 -9.39
N VAL A 64 -19.31 -6.67 -9.74
CA VAL A 64 -18.14 -7.52 -9.45
C VAL A 64 -16.93 -7.10 -10.30
N GLY A 65 -17.16 -6.73 -11.56
CA GLY A 65 -16.10 -6.26 -12.46
C GLY A 65 -15.41 -4.97 -11.97
N GLU A 66 -16.16 -4.05 -11.37
CA GLU A 66 -15.63 -2.78 -10.83
C GLU A 66 -14.66 -2.98 -9.66
N LEU A 67 -14.64 -4.15 -9.03
CA LEU A 67 -13.68 -4.46 -7.96
C LEU A 67 -12.26 -4.76 -8.50
N LEU A 68 -12.13 -5.08 -9.80
CA LEU A 68 -10.89 -5.59 -10.39
C LEU A 68 -9.67 -4.67 -10.15
N PRO A 69 -9.73 -3.33 -10.30
CA PRO A 69 -8.58 -2.48 -10.07
C PRO A 69 -7.99 -2.61 -8.65
N ALA A 70 -8.86 -2.62 -7.64
CA ALA A 70 -8.44 -2.78 -6.24
C ALA A 70 -7.94 -4.20 -5.94
N VAL A 71 -8.55 -5.23 -6.54
CA VAL A 71 -8.08 -6.63 -6.42
C VAL A 71 -6.70 -6.79 -7.04
N MET A 72 -6.43 -6.16 -8.18
CA MET A 72 -5.11 -6.16 -8.81
C MET A 72 -4.07 -5.47 -7.92
N GLU A 73 -4.39 -4.28 -7.39
CA GLU A 73 -3.51 -3.57 -6.45
C GLU A 73 -3.26 -4.41 -5.19
N ALA A 74 -4.32 -4.99 -4.58
CA ALA A 74 -4.21 -5.86 -3.41
C ALA A 74 -3.32 -7.08 -3.69
N SER A 75 -3.46 -7.69 -4.86
CA SER A 75 -2.67 -8.84 -5.28
C SER A 75 -1.17 -8.52 -5.32
N HIS A 76 -0.81 -7.40 -5.95
CA HIS A 76 0.58 -6.98 -6.13
C HIS A 76 1.19 -6.36 -4.88
N ALA A 77 0.37 -5.86 -3.96
CA ALA A 77 0.81 -5.31 -2.68
C ALA A 77 0.75 -6.32 -1.52
N GLY A 78 0.28 -7.55 -1.76
CA GLY A 78 0.15 -8.56 -0.70
C GLY A 78 -0.92 -8.22 0.34
N VAL A 79 -1.98 -7.50 -0.02
CA VAL A 79 -3.01 -7.01 0.92
C VAL A 79 -4.18 -8.00 0.99
N PRO A 80 -4.58 -8.47 2.19
CA PRO A 80 -5.63 -9.46 2.34
C PRO A 80 -7.04 -8.84 2.22
N VAL A 81 -7.58 -8.81 1.00
CA VAL A 81 -8.95 -8.36 0.72
C VAL A 81 -9.84 -9.56 0.44
N VAL A 82 -11.02 -9.63 1.06
CA VAL A 82 -12.02 -10.65 0.80
C VAL A 82 -13.10 -10.10 -0.12
N VAL A 83 -13.17 -10.59 -1.34
CA VAL A 83 -14.26 -10.26 -2.26
C VAL A 83 -15.44 -11.20 -1.98
N LEU A 84 -16.56 -10.65 -1.53
CA LEU A 84 -17.85 -11.32 -1.40
C LEU A 84 -18.72 -10.93 -2.60
N SER A 85 -18.72 -11.74 -3.65
CA SER A 85 -19.53 -11.49 -4.86
C SER A 85 -20.81 -12.31 -4.80
N ALA A 86 -21.95 -11.63 -4.62
CA ALA A 86 -23.24 -12.31 -4.66
C ALA A 86 -23.60 -12.72 -6.10
N ASP A 87 -24.11 -13.94 -6.30
CA ASP A 87 -24.39 -14.48 -7.61
C ASP A 87 -25.77 -15.16 -7.68
N ARG A 88 -26.22 -15.40 -8.91
CA ARG A 88 -27.40 -16.24 -9.16
C ARG A 88 -27.07 -17.71 -8.89
N PRO A 89 -28.07 -18.48 -8.46
CA PRO A 89 -27.91 -19.91 -8.32
C PRO A 89 -27.67 -20.58 -9.68
N PRO A 90 -27.09 -21.79 -9.70
CA PRO A 90 -26.68 -22.48 -10.93
C PRO A 90 -27.77 -22.57 -12.00
N GLU A 91 -29.03 -22.77 -11.60
CA GLU A 91 -30.19 -22.90 -12.51
C GLU A 91 -30.52 -21.61 -13.29
N LEU A 92 -30.02 -20.46 -12.85
CA LEU A 92 -30.18 -19.17 -13.53
C LEU A 92 -28.95 -18.73 -14.32
N ARG A 93 -27.80 -19.39 -14.13
CA ARG A 93 -26.56 -19.06 -14.84
C ARG A 93 -26.64 -19.55 -16.30
N GLY A 94 -26.20 -18.72 -17.23
CA GLY A 94 -26.24 -19.06 -18.68
C GLY A 94 -27.63 -19.03 -19.34
N THR A 95 -28.65 -18.60 -18.63
CA THR A 95 -30.04 -18.52 -19.15
C THR A 95 -30.40 -17.17 -19.76
N GLY A 96 -29.50 -16.17 -19.67
CA GLY A 96 -29.83 -14.78 -20.02
C GLY A 96 -30.58 -14.04 -18.93
N ALA A 97 -30.64 -14.57 -17.70
CA ALA A 97 -31.22 -13.88 -16.55
C ALA A 97 -30.56 -12.51 -16.32
N ASN A 98 -31.40 -11.55 -15.92
CA ASN A 98 -30.95 -10.16 -15.71
C ASN A 98 -29.76 -10.06 -14.78
N GLN A 99 -28.76 -9.25 -15.15
CA GLN A 99 -27.55 -8.94 -14.36
C GLN A 99 -26.77 -10.20 -13.96
N THR A 100 -26.67 -11.17 -14.87
CA THR A 100 -25.95 -12.45 -14.69
C THR A 100 -24.73 -12.49 -15.60
N THR A 101 -23.58 -12.88 -15.07
CA THR A 101 -22.34 -13.07 -15.82
C THR A 101 -21.56 -14.27 -15.28
N ARG A 102 -20.38 -14.52 -15.84
CA ARG A 102 -19.45 -15.53 -15.34
C ARG A 102 -18.58 -14.90 -14.25
N GLN A 103 -18.99 -15.03 -12.98
CA GLN A 103 -18.29 -14.45 -11.84
C GLN A 103 -17.17 -15.36 -11.29
N PRO A 104 -17.36 -16.69 -11.16
CA PRO A 104 -16.23 -17.58 -10.87
C PRO A 104 -15.16 -17.45 -11.95
N GLY A 105 -13.90 -17.32 -11.53
CA GLY A 105 -12.76 -17.13 -12.41
C GLY A 105 -12.51 -15.69 -12.88
N LEU A 106 -13.36 -14.72 -12.51
CA LEU A 106 -13.19 -13.33 -12.96
C LEU A 106 -11.87 -12.71 -12.50
N PHE A 107 -11.43 -13.04 -11.30
CA PHE A 107 -10.18 -12.53 -10.71
C PHE A 107 -9.03 -13.54 -10.70
N SER A 108 -9.18 -14.71 -11.29
CA SER A 108 -8.36 -15.91 -11.13
C SER A 108 -6.84 -15.69 -11.04
N THR A 109 -6.27 -14.80 -11.85
CA THR A 109 -4.82 -14.51 -11.83
C THR A 109 -4.40 -13.58 -10.71
N PHE A 110 -5.33 -12.92 -10.06
CA PHE A 110 -5.05 -11.89 -9.06
C PHE A 110 -5.44 -12.30 -7.65
N VAL A 111 -6.27 -13.34 -7.49
CA VAL A 111 -6.64 -13.86 -6.17
C VAL A 111 -5.76 -15.05 -5.77
N ARG A 112 -5.53 -15.22 -4.47
CA ARG A 112 -4.78 -16.36 -3.93
C ARG A 112 -5.60 -17.64 -3.94
N ALA A 113 -6.90 -17.48 -3.81
CA ALA A 113 -7.87 -18.57 -3.92
C ALA A 113 -9.25 -18.02 -4.28
N GLU A 114 -10.06 -18.86 -4.86
CA GLU A 114 -11.48 -18.58 -5.11
C GLU A 114 -12.33 -19.81 -4.77
N VAL A 115 -13.57 -19.56 -4.39
CA VAL A 115 -14.58 -20.62 -4.19
C VAL A 115 -15.93 -20.14 -4.70
N ASP A 116 -16.65 -21.04 -5.37
CA ASP A 116 -18.04 -20.84 -5.76
C ASP A 116 -18.94 -21.58 -4.74
N VAL A 117 -19.46 -20.80 -3.78
CA VAL A 117 -20.35 -21.33 -2.73
C VAL A 117 -21.75 -21.45 -3.31
N LEU A 118 -22.19 -22.68 -3.49
CA LEU A 118 -23.54 -22.97 -4.01
C LEU A 118 -24.58 -22.84 -2.90
N PRO A 119 -25.83 -22.48 -3.24
CA PRO A 119 -26.89 -22.45 -2.24
C PRO A 119 -27.23 -23.87 -1.80
N PRO A 120 -27.64 -24.08 -0.55
CA PRO A 120 -28.10 -25.38 -0.08
C PRO A 120 -29.11 -26.01 -1.04
N ASP A 121 -28.99 -27.31 -1.29
CA ASP A 121 -29.87 -28.04 -2.21
C ASP A 121 -31.17 -28.54 -1.54
N GLY A 122 -31.32 -28.30 -0.24
CA GLY A 122 -32.45 -28.72 0.57
C GLY A 122 -32.33 -30.17 1.08
N THR A 123 -31.20 -30.82 0.81
CA THR A 123 -30.91 -32.15 1.36
C THR A 123 -30.05 -32.07 2.64
N GLY A 124 -30.17 -33.03 3.52
CA GLY A 124 -29.44 -33.03 4.79
C GLY A 124 -30.01 -32.08 5.86
N THR A 125 -29.32 -32.02 6.98
CA THR A 125 -29.65 -31.14 8.10
C THR A 125 -28.95 -29.77 7.95
N GLU A 126 -29.46 -28.76 8.61
CA GLU A 126 -28.81 -27.43 8.66
C GLU A 126 -27.35 -27.50 9.16
N VAL A 127 -27.08 -28.39 10.12
CA VAL A 127 -25.74 -28.62 10.67
C VAL A 127 -24.78 -29.17 9.59
N GLU A 128 -25.25 -30.13 8.79
CA GLU A 128 -24.47 -30.72 7.70
C GLU A 128 -24.18 -29.69 6.60
N GLN A 129 -25.20 -28.94 6.19
CA GLN A 129 -25.05 -27.86 5.18
C GLN A 129 -24.08 -26.76 5.66
N ARG A 130 -24.18 -26.37 6.92
CA ARG A 130 -23.25 -25.41 7.52
C ARG A 130 -21.81 -25.94 7.54
N ALA A 131 -21.61 -27.18 7.91
CA ALA A 131 -20.28 -27.80 7.93
C ALA A 131 -19.67 -27.91 6.53
N GLU A 132 -20.49 -28.13 5.50
CA GLU A 132 -20.05 -28.14 4.10
C GLU A 132 -19.59 -26.75 3.63
N ILE A 133 -20.36 -25.71 3.95
CA ILE A 133 -19.97 -24.31 3.65
C ILE A 133 -18.70 -23.94 4.42
N ASP A 134 -18.61 -24.23 5.71
CA ASP A 134 -17.43 -23.95 6.53
C ASP A 134 -16.17 -24.64 5.96
N ALA A 135 -16.30 -25.89 5.53
CA ALA A 135 -15.21 -26.62 4.88
C ALA A 135 -14.78 -25.97 3.54
N ALA A 136 -15.76 -25.53 2.72
CA ALA A 136 -15.47 -24.86 1.45
C ALA A 136 -14.76 -23.51 1.64
N LEU A 137 -15.04 -22.79 2.72
CA LEU A 137 -14.45 -21.49 3.03
C LEU A 137 -13.05 -21.59 3.65
N HIS A 138 -12.69 -22.74 4.23
CA HIS A 138 -11.45 -22.89 5.00
C HIS A 138 -10.19 -22.60 4.18
N ALA A 139 -10.03 -23.22 3.01
CA ALA A 139 -8.84 -23.04 2.18
C ALA A 139 -8.70 -21.61 1.60
N PRO A 140 -9.76 -20.98 1.04
CA PRO A 140 -9.67 -19.58 0.61
C PRO A 140 -9.33 -18.61 1.73
N LEU A 141 -9.94 -18.78 2.91
CA LEU A 141 -9.66 -17.90 4.04
C LEU A 141 -8.23 -18.09 4.60
N ALA A 142 -7.70 -19.31 4.57
CA ALA A 142 -6.31 -19.56 4.93
C ALA A 142 -5.32 -18.88 3.96
N ALA A 143 -5.66 -18.83 2.67
CA ALA A 143 -4.82 -18.20 1.65
C ALA A 143 -4.67 -16.67 1.79
N LEU A 144 -5.57 -16.00 2.51
CA LEU A 144 -5.46 -14.55 2.80
C LEU A 144 -4.16 -14.17 3.50
N ALA A 145 -3.73 -14.99 4.46
CA ALA A 145 -2.53 -14.73 5.25
C ALA A 145 -1.24 -15.10 4.51
N GLY A 146 -1.36 -15.77 3.36
CA GLY A 146 -0.22 -16.39 2.71
C GLY A 146 0.28 -17.62 3.48
N SER A 147 1.39 -18.16 3.02
CA SER A 147 2.08 -19.28 3.65
C SER A 147 3.59 -19.04 3.60
N TRP A 148 4.38 -20.02 4.03
CA TRP A 148 5.83 -19.94 3.91
C TRP A 148 6.32 -19.68 2.47
N ASP A 149 5.60 -20.22 1.49
CA ASP A 149 5.92 -20.22 0.05
C ASP A 149 4.96 -19.37 -0.80
N ALA A 150 3.98 -18.69 -0.18
CA ALA A 150 3.00 -17.88 -0.89
C ALA A 150 2.71 -16.55 -0.18
N ALA A 151 2.86 -15.44 -0.89
CA ALA A 151 2.53 -14.12 -0.39
C ALA A 151 1.05 -13.99 0.00
N PRO A 152 0.72 -13.23 1.06
CA PRO A 152 -0.67 -12.88 1.35
C PRO A 152 -1.32 -12.16 0.17
N GLY A 153 -2.64 -12.08 0.17
CA GLY A 153 -3.34 -11.36 -0.90
C GLY A 153 -4.84 -11.57 -0.90
N PRO A 154 -5.54 -11.07 -1.92
CA PRO A 154 -6.98 -11.15 -2.00
C PRO A 154 -7.49 -12.55 -2.29
N VAL A 155 -8.73 -12.83 -1.87
CA VAL A 155 -9.47 -14.06 -2.20
C VAL A 155 -10.88 -13.70 -2.68
N GLN A 156 -11.48 -14.55 -3.53
CA GLN A 156 -12.88 -14.40 -3.94
C GLN A 156 -13.75 -15.51 -3.34
N LEU A 157 -14.84 -15.11 -2.70
CA LEU A 157 -15.93 -15.98 -2.29
C LEU A 157 -17.16 -15.59 -3.16
N ASN A 158 -17.41 -16.35 -4.21
CA ASN A 158 -18.59 -16.17 -5.04
C ASN A 158 -19.76 -16.92 -4.41
N ILE A 159 -20.80 -16.20 -3.97
CA ILE A 159 -21.87 -16.74 -3.14
C ILE A 159 -23.16 -16.74 -3.93
N ALA A 160 -23.60 -17.91 -4.33
CA ALA A 160 -24.86 -18.09 -5.05
C ALA A 160 -26.05 -18.10 -4.07
N LEU A 161 -27.04 -17.26 -4.33
CA LEU A 161 -28.18 -17.04 -3.46
C LEU A 161 -29.49 -17.24 -4.22
N ARG A 162 -30.43 -18.00 -3.60
CA ARG A 162 -31.79 -18.22 -4.09
C ARG A 162 -32.78 -17.26 -3.44
N ASP A 163 -33.90 -17.01 -4.12
CA ASP A 163 -35.02 -16.31 -3.51
C ASP A 163 -35.69 -17.19 -2.41
N PRO A 164 -36.21 -16.59 -1.33
CA PRO A 164 -36.33 -15.16 -1.07
C PRO A 164 -35.00 -14.55 -0.60
N LEU A 165 -34.74 -13.28 -1.01
CA LEU A 165 -33.50 -12.56 -0.69
C LEU A 165 -33.63 -11.65 0.54
N TYR A 166 -34.66 -11.84 1.34
CA TYR A 166 -34.92 -11.05 2.54
C TYR A 166 -35.63 -11.95 3.58
N PRO A 167 -35.51 -11.63 4.87
CA PRO A 167 -36.25 -12.33 5.92
C PRO A 167 -37.75 -12.19 5.68
N VAL A 168 -38.45 -13.32 5.57
CA VAL A 168 -39.89 -13.34 5.25
C VAL A 168 -40.78 -13.58 6.47
N SER A 169 -40.20 -13.99 7.59
CA SER A 169 -40.92 -14.32 8.82
C SER A 169 -40.28 -13.65 10.05
N ASP A 170 -41.05 -13.56 11.14
CA ASP A 170 -40.51 -13.13 12.42
C ASP A 170 -39.44 -14.09 12.95
N GLU A 171 -39.52 -15.38 12.62
CA GLU A 171 -38.55 -16.39 12.95
C GLU A 171 -37.20 -16.11 12.28
N ASP A 172 -37.19 -15.76 11.00
CA ASP A 172 -35.96 -15.38 10.28
C ASP A 172 -35.28 -14.16 10.93
N HIS A 173 -36.08 -13.19 11.36
CA HIS A 173 -35.58 -12.00 12.05
C HIS A 173 -34.95 -12.33 13.41
N GLU A 174 -35.55 -13.23 14.19
CA GLU A 174 -34.99 -13.66 15.47
C GLU A 174 -33.72 -14.51 15.26
N HIS A 175 -33.69 -15.40 14.29
CA HIS A 175 -32.49 -16.16 13.93
C HIS A 175 -31.32 -15.24 13.58
N LEU A 176 -31.51 -14.19 12.78
CA LEU A 176 -30.47 -13.21 12.47
C LEU A 176 -29.94 -12.50 13.72
N LYS A 177 -30.85 -12.11 14.62
CA LYS A 177 -30.46 -11.45 15.89
C LYS A 177 -29.69 -12.38 16.81
N ASP A 178 -30.12 -13.62 16.94
CA ASP A 178 -29.48 -14.62 17.79
C ASP A 178 -28.09 -14.97 17.25
N TRP A 179 -27.95 -15.21 15.96
CA TRP A 179 -26.65 -15.38 15.30
C TRP A 179 -25.72 -14.19 15.55
N ALA A 180 -26.21 -12.97 15.39
CA ALA A 180 -25.38 -11.77 15.58
C ALA A 180 -24.94 -11.60 17.05
N ARG A 181 -25.80 -11.94 18.03
CA ARG A 181 -25.44 -11.94 19.45
C ARG A 181 -24.40 -13.02 19.77
N GLU A 182 -24.56 -14.22 19.21
CA GLU A 182 -23.60 -15.31 19.36
C GLU A 182 -22.24 -14.92 18.80
N LEU A 183 -22.19 -14.39 17.57
CA LEU A 183 -20.97 -13.88 16.93
C LEU A 183 -20.28 -12.82 17.80
N ALA A 184 -21.02 -11.84 18.32
CA ALA A 184 -20.48 -10.84 19.21
C ALA A 184 -19.95 -11.43 20.52
N GLY A 185 -20.60 -12.47 21.03
CA GLY A 185 -20.15 -13.23 22.21
C GLY A 185 -18.84 -14.00 21.94
N GLN A 186 -18.72 -14.64 20.80
CA GLN A 186 -17.50 -15.35 20.38
C GLN A 186 -16.32 -14.39 20.25
N LEU A 187 -16.51 -13.26 19.56
CA LEU A 187 -15.48 -12.25 19.38
C LEU A 187 -15.03 -11.58 20.70
N ARG A 188 -15.93 -11.45 21.68
CA ARG A 188 -15.54 -10.96 23.01
C ARG A 188 -14.67 -11.97 23.76
N ARG A 189 -14.97 -13.27 23.67
CA ARG A 189 -14.16 -14.35 24.29
C ARG A 189 -12.75 -14.40 23.71
N THR A 190 -12.61 -14.36 22.40
CA THR A 190 -11.29 -14.34 21.75
C THR A 190 -10.44 -13.11 22.07
N ARG A 191 -11.08 -11.99 22.49
CA ARG A 191 -10.36 -10.78 22.94
C ARG A 191 -9.87 -10.88 24.39
N SER A 192 -10.54 -11.65 25.26
CA SER A 192 -10.14 -11.79 26.67
C SER A 192 -8.95 -12.72 26.87
N ASP A 193 -8.68 -13.59 25.89
CA ASP A 193 -7.64 -14.63 25.99
C ASP A 193 -6.31 -14.21 25.32
N GLY A 194 -6.23 -13.01 24.77
CA GLY A 194 -5.00 -12.42 24.18
C GLY A 194 -4.29 -11.48 25.16
N PRO A 195 -2.97 -11.27 25.00
CA PRO A 195 -2.22 -10.39 25.90
C PRO A 195 -2.78 -8.97 25.86
N SER A 196 -3.11 -8.45 27.05
CA SER A 196 -3.69 -7.13 27.31
C SER A 196 -2.69 -5.98 27.19
N ASP A 197 -1.75 -6.01 26.24
CA ASP A 197 -0.74 -4.97 26.08
C ASP A 197 -0.99 -4.10 24.85
N LEU A 198 -2.15 -3.42 24.84
CA LEU A 198 -2.48 -2.38 23.86
C LEU A 198 -2.07 -0.97 24.34
N THR A 199 -1.29 -0.86 25.41
CA THR A 199 -0.78 0.43 25.92
C THR A 199 0.59 0.81 25.38
N ALA A 200 1.19 0.02 24.51
CA ALA A 200 2.38 0.40 23.77
C ALA A 200 2.00 1.47 22.73
N HIS A 201 2.80 2.52 22.66
CA HIS A 201 2.70 3.72 21.83
C HIS A 201 1.90 3.61 20.53
N PRO A 202 1.16 4.67 20.12
CA PRO A 202 0.30 4.69 18.92
C PRO A 202 1.00 4.29 17.60
N TRP A 203 2.30 4.23 17.60
CA TRP A 203 3.16 3.85 16.46
C TRP A 203 3.39 2.34 16.29
N SER A 204 3.07 1.54 17.30
CA SER A 204 3.17 0.08 17.22
C SER A 204 1.95 -0.58 16.55
N VAL A 205 0.96 0.22 16.12
CA VAL A 205 -0.33 -0.25 15.61
C VAL A 205 -0.40 -0.30 14.09
N LEU A 206 0.57 0.27 13.37
CA LEU A 206 0.76 -0.17 11.99
C LEU A 206 1.49 -1.50 12.08
N PRO A 207 0.85 -2.62 11.69
CA PRO A 207 1.54 -3.89 11.71
C PRO A 207 2.80 -3.73 10.89
N GLU A 208 3.91 -4.24 11.40
CA GLU A 208 5.00 -4.63 10.50
C GLU A 208 4.34 -5.42 9.37
N PRO A 209 4.70 -5.19 8.10
CA PRO A 209 4.16 -5.99 7.03
C PRO A 209 4.28 -7.44 7.47
N PHE A 210 3.16 -8.14 7.43
CA PHE A 210 2.94 -9.45 8.04
C PHE A 210 4.08 -10.40 7.61
N LEU A 211 5.12 -10.46 8.41
CA LEU A 211 6.06 -11.57 8.40
C LEU A 211 5.42 -12.57 9.36
N PRO A 212 4.82 -13.67 8.89
CA PRO A 212 4.30 -14.67 9.81
C PRO A 212 5.45 -15.14 10.70
N GLU A 213 5.34 -14.93 12.00
CA GLU A 213 6.13 -15.72 12.91
C GLU A 213 5.83 -17.19 12.59
N PRO A 214 6.83 -18.10 12.56
CA PRO A 214 6.56 -19.49 12.28
C PRO A 214 5.54 -19.99 13.29
N PHE A 215 4.37 -20.36 12.80
CA PHE A 215 3.33 -21.01 13.58
C PHE A 215 3.89 -22.39 13.95
N LEU A 216 4.49 -22.51 15.13
CA LEU A 216 4.80 -23.80 15.72
C LEU A 216 3.47 -24.34 16.24
N PRO A 217 2.92 -25.42 15.65
CA PRO A 217 1.78 -26.08 16.23
C PRO A 217 2.20 -26.64 17.60
N ALA A 218 1.50 -26.26 18.65
CA ALA A 218 1.66 -26.86 19.96
C ALA A 218 1.30 -28.34 19.87
N GLY A 219 2.30 -29.21 20.06
CA GLY A 219 2.11 -30.63 20.36
C GLY A 219 2.03 -31.57 19.15
N ALA A 220 3.17 -31.89 18.55
CA ALA A 220 3.33 -33.15 17.83
C ALA A 220 4.22 -34.08 18.64
N PRO A 221 3.84 -35.36 18.83
CA PRO A 221 4.67 -36.33 19.55
C PRO A 221 5.87 -36.73 18.71
N THR A 222 7.01 -36.81 19.38
CA THR A 222 8.23 -37.45 18.86
C THR A 222 7.99 -38.94 18.63
N ASP A 223 8.00 -39.36 17.37
CA ASP A 223 8.27 -40.75 17.02
C ASP A 223 9.25 -40.87 15.86
N GLU A 224 10.11 -41.87 16.03
CA GLU A 224 11.33 -42.13 15.29
C GLU A 224 11.09 -42.47 13.82
N ALA A 225 12.10 -42.14 12.99
CA ALA A 225 12.20 -42.43 11.57
C ALA A 225 12.18 -43.93 11.22
N PRO A 226 11.80 -44.27 9.99
CA PRO A 226 12.69 -45.12 9.20
C PRO A 226 13.10 -44.47 7.86
N THR A 227 14.36 -44.71 7.56
CA THR A 227 15.07 -44.50 6.32
C THR A 227 14.43 -45.22 5.16
N ASP A 228 14.22 -44.55 4.01
CA ASP A 228 14.70 -45.01 2.70
C ASP A 228 14.29 -44.09 1.56
N GLY A 229 15.28 -43.75 0.73
CA GLY A 229 15.11 -43.59 -0.73
C GLY A 229 14.80 -42.18 -1.25
N ALA A 230 15.79 -41.29 -1.31
CA ALA A 230 15.77 -40.11 -2.18
C ALA A 230 16.13 -40.48 -3.65
N PRO A 231 15.72 -39.66 -4.64
CA PRO A 231 16.64 -39.33 -5.68
C PRO A 231 17.09 -37.86 -5.63
N THR A 232 18.38 -37.72 -5.48
CA THR A 232 19.18 -36.51 -5.70
C THR A 232 19.07 -36.02 -7.13
N ASN A 233 18.84 -34.68 -7.34
CA ASN A 233 19.67 -33.91 -8.26
C ASN A 233 19.13 -32.48 -8.41
N ALA A 234 19.73 -31.55 -7.70
CA ALA A 234 20.00 -30.19 -8.19
C ALA A 234 21.34 -29.77 -7.60
N PRO A 235 22.28 -29.23 -8.39
CA PRO A 235 23.58 -28.83 -7.86
C PRO A 235 23.44 -27.52 -7.10
N SER A 236 23.47 -27.59 -5.78
CA SER A 236 23.79 -26.46 -4.92
C SER A 236 25.25 -26.09 -5.12
N THR A 237 25.49 -24.95 -5.75
CA THR A 237 26.83 -24.36 -5.79
C THR A 237 27.21 -24.01 -4.35
N PRO A 238 28.32 -24.54 -3.79
CA PRO A 238 28.75 -24.18 -2.45
C PRO A 238 29.16 -22.71 -2.42
N LEU A 239 28.71 -21.97 -1.41
CA LEU A 239 29.30 -20.68 -1.05
C LEU A 239 30.81 -20.86 -0.87
N PRO A 240 31.67 -19.96 -1.39
CA PRO A 240 33.11 -20.08 -1.23
C PRO A 240 33.45 -20.06 0.27
N GLY A 241 34.17 -21.08 0.70
CA GLY A 241 34.57 -21.29 2.08
C GLY A 241 35.43 -20.17 2.64
N SER A 242 35.25 -19.91 3.91
CA SER A 242 36.02 -19.06 4.81
C SER A 242 37.53 -19.33 4.70
N GLY A 243 38.28 -18.31 4.30
CA GLY A 243 39.73 -18.43 4.36
C GLY A 243 40.57 -17.40 3.60
N THR A 244 39.97 -16.27 3.18
CA THR A 244 40.75 -15.09 2.76
C THR A 244 40.25 -13.89 3.54
N ALA A 245 41.16 -13.02 4.01
CA ALA A 245 40.78 -11.73 4.59
C ALA A 245 39.77 -11.08 3.64
N SER A 246 38.50 -10.96 4.06
CA SER A 246 37.43 -10.44 3.20
C SER A 246 37.79 -9.00 2.83
N VAL A 247 37.84 -8.71 1.55
CA VAL A 247 37.96 -7.32 1.08
C VAL A 247 36.81 -6.54 1.68
N PRO A 248 37.07 -5.41 2.37
CA PRO A 248 35.98 -4.60 2.94
C PRO A 248 34.99 -4.20 1.86
N SER A 249 33.70 -4.31 2.15
CA SER A 249 32.60 -4.03 1.22
C SER A 249 31.97 -2.66 1.47
N HIS A 250 31.25 -2.16 0.49
CA HIS A 250 30.53 -0.88 0.50
C HIS A 250 29.02 -1.12 0.37
N PRO A 251 28.40 -1.74 1.39
CA PRO A 251 26.99 -2.10 1.32
C PRO A 251 26.08 -0.91 1.56
N VAL A 252 24.88 -0.98 0.99
CA VAL A 252 23.74 -0.16 1.38
C VAL A 252 22.52 -1.05 1.61
N VAL A 253 21.63 -0.66 2.52
CA VAL A 253 20.28 -1.23 2.61
C VAL A 253 19.35 -0.38 1.78
N PHE A 254 18.67 -0.97 0.83
CA PHE A 254 17.61 -0.29 0.10
C PHE A 254 16.26 -0.82 0.56
N ALA A 255 15.44 0.07 1.14
CA ALA A 255 14.10 -0.21 1.63
C ALA A 255 13.05 0.37 0.68
N GLY A 256 12.41 -0.49 -0.11
CA GLY A 256 11.29 -0.15 -0.97
C GLY A 256 9.93 -0.31 -0.27
N ASP A 257 8.84 -0.17 -1.02
CA ASP A 257 7.48 -0.35 -0.49
C ASP A 257 7.34 -1.70 0.22
N GLY A 258 6.75 -1.68 1.42
CA GLY A 258 6.55 -2.89 2.23
C GLY A 258 7.77 -3.36 3.05
N ALA A 259 8.90 -2.65 3.05
CA ALA A 259 10.10 -3.06 3.78
C ALA A 259 9.92 -3.05 5.31
N GLY A 260 9.16 -2.08 5.84
CA GLY A 260 8.89 -1.95 7.27
C GLY A 260 10.09 -1.51 8.11
N ARG A 261 9.84 -1.27 9.40
CA ARG A 261 10.87 -0.85 10.37
C ARG A 261 11.97 -1.89 10.60
N ALA A 262 11.73 -3.14 10.24
CA ALA A 262 12.73 -4.19 10.35
C ALA A 262 13.97 -3.88 9.50
N ALA A 263 13.80 -3.28 8.32
CA ALA A 263 14.90 -2.84 7.48
C ALA A 263 15.74 -1.72 8.15
N ALA A 264 15.10 -0.77 8.82
CA ALA A 264 15.79 0.28 9.56
C ALA A 264 16.56 -0.27 10.77
N ARG A 265 15.93 -1.18 11.54
CA ARG A 265 16.63 -1.86 12.65
C ARG A 265 17.83 -2.66 12.17
N PHE A 266 17.70 -3.36 11.04
CA PHE A 266 18.79 -4.11 10.43
C PHE A 266 19.94 -3.20 10.00
N ALA A 267 19.66 -2.13 9.27
CA ALA A 267 20.66 -1.16 8.82
C ALA A 267 21.42 -0.57 10.02
N ARG A 268 20.71 -0.16 11.07
CA ARG A 268 21.30 0.38 12.31
C ARG A 268 22.18 -0.63 13.02
N LYS A 269 21.71 -1.87 13.19
CA LYS A 269 22.44 -2.95 13.86
C LYS A 269 23.79 -3.23 13.22
N HIS A 270 23.85 -3.14 11.88
CA HIS A 270 25.05 -3.49 11.13
C HIS A 270 25.86 -2.29 10.63
N GLY A 271 25.43 -1.06 10.92
CA GLY A 271 26.13 0.17 10.49
C GLY A 271 26.08 0.38 8.97
N PHE A 272 24.99 -0.06 8.30
CA PHE A 272 24.82 0.12 6.86
C PHE A 272 24.07 1.42 6.56
N PRO A 273 24.45 2.19 5.52
CA PRO A 273 23.63 3.28 5.03
C PRO A 273 22.25 2.77 4.60
N LEU A 274 21.18 3.45 5.05
CA LEU A 274 19.80 3.12 4.71
C LEU A 274 19.24 4.10 3.69
N LEU A 275 18.91 3.61 2.52
CA LEU A 275 18.22 4.32 1.44
C LEU A 275 16.77 3.86 1.43
N ALA A 276 15.83 4.73 1.80
CA ALA A 276 14.46 4.32 2.06
C ALA A 276 13.45 5.15 1.26
N GLU A 277 12.59 4.49 0.46
CA GLU A 277 11.43 5.13 -0.17
C GLU A 277 10.43 5.62 0.89
N PRO A 278 9.61 6.66 0.64
CA PRO A 278 8.62 7.14 1.61
C PRO A 278 7.65 6.06 2.10
N SER A 279 7.13 5.24 1.18
CA SER A 279 6.17 4.18 1.51
C SER A 279 6.81 2.91 2.08
N SER A 280 8.13 2.88 2.25
CA SER A 280 8.83 1.76 2.86
C SER A 280 8.49 1.57 4.34
N ASN A 281 8.07 2.64 5.03
CA ASN A 281 7.96 2.73 6.49
C ASN A 281 9.26 2.39 7.24
N ALA A 282 10.41 2.49 6.54
CA ALA A 282 11.76 2.36 7.09
C ALA A 282 12.49 3.71 7.17
N ARG A 283 11.88 4.80 6.66
CA ARG A 283 12.47 6.14 6.68
C ARG A 283 12.36 6.74 8.08
N GLU A 284 13.27 6.33 8.95
CA GLU A 284 13.38 6.81 10.34
C GLU A 284 14.83 6.91 10.76
N GLY A 285 15.13 7.85 11.67
CA GLY A 285 16.41 8.00 12.38
C GLY A 285 17.61 8.13 11.44
N GLU A 286 18.13 7.02 10.99
CA GLU A 286 19.40 6.95 10.26
C GLU A 286 19.26 6.83 8.73
N ALA A 287 18.04 6.93 8.20
CA ALA A 287 17.83 6.93 6.76
C ALA A 287 18.51 8.14 6.12
N ILE A 288 19.25 7.89 5.04
CA ILE A 288 19.98 8.93 4.32
C ILE A 288 19.00 9.84 3.59
N ALA A 289 18.97 11.11 3.97
CA ALA A 289 18.15 12.10 3.30
C ALA A 289 18.68 12.38 1.88
N SER A 290 17.77 12.73 0.96
CA SER A 290 18.13 13.06 -0.44
C SER A 290 19.04 12.04 -1.12
N TYR A 291 18.93 10.74 -0.74
CA TYR A 291 19.83 9.66 -1.16
C TYR A 291 19.99 9.53 -2.68
N GLU A 292 18.93 9.84 -3.46
CA GLU A 292 19.00 9.81 -4.92
C GLU A 292 20.10 10.73 -5.47
N SER A 293 20.32 11.87 -4.82
CA SER A 293 21.35 12.84 -5.20
C SER A 293 22.78 12.30 -5.02
N LEU A 294 22.95 11.27 -4.18
CA LEU A 294 24.24 10.68 -3.88
C LEU A 294 24.61 9.51 -4.81
N LEU A 295 23.64 8.91 -5.49
CA LEU A 295 23.88 7.68 -6.29
C LEU A 295 24.85 7.90 -7.46
N ASP A 296 24.89 9.11 -8.01
CA ASP A 296 25.79 9.49 -9.12
C ASP A 296 27.11 10.12 -8.65
N THR A 297 27.30 10.34 -7.34
CA THR A 297 28.55 10.86 -6.77
C THR A 297 29.65 9.80 -6.73
N THR A 298 30.86 10.19 -6.34
CA THR A 298 31.96 9.26 -6.10
C THR A 298 31.59 8.21 -5.06
N LEU A 299 30.83 8.60 -4.02
CA LEU A 299 30.36 7.71 -2.95
C LEU A 299 29.37 6.65 -3.49
N GLY A 300 28.36 7.08 -4.24
CA GLY A 300 27.36 6.17 -4.82
C GLY A 300 27.96 5.18 -5.82
N ARG A 301 29.03 5.57 -6.53
CA ARG A 301 29.74 4.68 -7.45
C ARG A 301 30.55 3.58 -6.75
N GLN A 302 30.90 3.74 -5.49
CA GLN A 302 31.61 2.74 -4.68
C GLN A 302 30.71 1.62 -4.16
N ILE A 303 29.36 1.78 -4.21
CA ILE A 303 28.45 0.72 -3.78
C ILE A 303 28.75 -0.56 -4.56
N ASP A 304 29.06 -1.63 -3.85
CA ASP A 304 29.31 -2.98 -4.38
C ASP A 304 28.23 -4.00 -3.98
N THR A 305 27.48 -3.70 -2.93
CA THR A 305 26.43 -4.60 -2.40
C THR A 305 25.20 -3.80 -2.01
N VAL A 306 24.03 -4.28 -2.42
CA VAL A 306 22.73 -3.75 -2.01
C VAL A 306 21.97 -4.86 -1.28
N VAL A 307 21.62 -4.64 -0.03
CA VAL A 307 20.64 -5.46 0.69
C VAL A 307 19.25 -4.89 0.37
N LEU A 308 18.51 -5.61 -0.44
CA LEU A 308 17.19 -5.19 -0.91
C LEU A 308 16.10 -5.74 0.01
N VAL A 309 15.27 -4.83 0.56
CA VAL A 309 14.11 -5.16 1.38
C VAL A 309 12.87 -4.47 0.80
N GLY A 310 11.80 -5.21 0.63
CA GLY A 310 10.59 -4.69 0.00
C GLY A 310 10.77 -4.39 -1.49
N ARG A 311 9.84 -3.65 -2.06
CA ARG A 311 9.78 -3.40 -3.50
C ARG A 311 10.23 -1.99 -3.88
N PRO A 312 11.32 -1.81 -4.66
CA PRO A 312 11.68 -0.51 -5.25
C PRO A 312 10.63 -0.10 -6.28
N THR A 313 10.05 1.09 -6.15
CA THR A 313 8.93 1.51 -7.01
C THR A 313 9.07 2.89 -7.63
N LEU A 314 10.06 3.70 -7.23
CA LEU A 314 10.07 5.12 -7.57
C LEU A 314 11.17 5.51 -8.53
N SER A 315 12.41 5.15 -8.21
CA SER A 315 13.59 5.79 -8.78
C SER A 315 14.21 5.02 -9.93
N ARG A 316 14.48 5.73 -11.04
CA ARG A 316 15.29 5.20 -12.14
C ARG A 316 16.75 5.03 -11.74
N ALA A 317 17.27 5.91 -10.88
CA ALA A 317 18.63 5.83 -10.36
C ALA A 317 18.82 4.55 -9.53
N VAL A 318 17.84 4.21 -8.67
CA VAL A 318 17.83 2.94 -7.95
C VAL A 318 17.74 1.75 -8.90
N SER A 319 16.87 1.80 -9.89
CA SER A 319 16.76 0.73 -10.90
C SER A 319 18.07 0.54 -11.69
N ALA A 320 18.79 1.62 -11.96
CA ALA A 320 20.11 1.58 -12.59
C ALA A 320 21.18 0.99 -11.65
N LEU A 321 21.16 1.37 -10.37
CA LEU A 321 22.04 0.80 -9.34
C LEU A 321 21.86 -0.71 -9.24
N LEU A 322 20.62 -1.20 -9.15
CA LEU A 322 20.32 -2.63 -9.04
C LEU A 322 20.73 -3.45 -10.28
N LYS A 323 20.89 -2.80 -11.44
CA LYS A 323 21.32 -3.43 -12.70
C LYS A 323 22.81 -3.19 -12.98
N ARG A 324 23.50 -2.42 -12.15
CA ARG A 324 24.90 -2.05 -12.40
C ARG A 324 25.80 -3.27 -12.29
N SER A 325 26.63 -3.51 -13.32
CA SER A 325 27.65 -4.56 -13.27
C SER A 325 28.62 -4.33 -12.11
N GLY A 326 28.94 -5.39 -11.37
CA GLY A 326 29.77 -5.30 -10.16
C GLY A 326 29.02 -4.97 -8.88
N VAL A 327 27.74 -4.70 -8.92
CA VAL A 327 26.89 -4.59 -7.72
C VAL A 327 26.20 -5.93 -7.46
N ARG A 328 26.44 -6.48 -6.28
CA ARG A 328 25.73 -7.66 -5.80
C ARG A 328 24.45 -7.24 -5.09
N VAL A 329 23.32 -7.81 -5.50
CA VAL A 329 22.04 -7.58 -4.85
C VAL A 329 21.68 -8.80 -4.01
N VAL A 330 21.44 -8.58 -2.70
CA VAL A 330 21.00 -9.60 -1.74
C VAL A 330 19.56 -9.24 -1.35
N ALA A 331 18.60 -9.99 -1.86
CA ALA A 331 17.19 -9.74 -1.63
C ALA A 331 16.68 -10.55 -0.43
N VAL A 332 16.15 -9.86 0.58
CA VAL A 332 15.62 -10.50 1.79
C VAL A 332 14.18 -10.93 1.56
N ARG A 333 13.93 -12.25 1.61
CA ARG A 333 12.60 -12.86 1.46
C ARG A 333 11.83 -12.39 0.22
N PRO A 334 12.43 -12.38 -0.96
CA PRO A 334 11.77 -11.89 -2.17
C PRO A 334 10.64 -12.82 -2.64
N ASP A 335 10.69 -14.10 -2.25
CA ASP A 335 9.69 -15.14 -2.49
C ASP A 335 8.31 -14.82 -1.89
N LEU A 336 8.27 -13.99 -0.83
CA LEU A 336 7.02 -13.49 -0.25
C LEU A 336 6.48 -12.24 -0.97
N ALA A 337 7.20 -11.70 -1.94
CA ALA A 337 6.75 -10.57 -2.72
C ALA A 337 5.97 -11.05 -3.95
N PRO A 338 4.68 -10.72 -4.10
CA PRO A 338 3.83 -11.27 -5.17
C PRO A 338 4.26 -10.86 -6.59
N TRP A 339 5.15 -9.89 -6.70
CA TRP A 339 5.72 -9.40 -7.96
C TRP A 339 7.06 -10.04 -8.32
N PHE A 340 7.61 -10.89 -7.45
CA PHE A 340 8.92 -11.53 -7.65
C PHE A 340 8.75 -12.88 -8.34
N GLU A 341 9.44 -13.08 -9.46
CA GLU A 341 9.50 -14.35 -10.17
C GLU A 341 10.92 -14.93 -10.05
N PRO A 342 11.12 -16.04 -9.33
CA PRO A 342 12.43 -16.67 -9.20
C PRO A 342 13.08 -16.93 -10.56
N GLY A 343 14.38 -16.67 -10.67
CA GLY A 343 15.14 -16.87 -11.89
C GLY A 343 14.96 -15.81 -13.00
N ARG A 344 14.09 -14.81 -12.78
CA ARG A 344 13.93 -13.66 -13.70
C ARG A 344 14.91 -12.53 -13.41
N ARG A 345 15.54 -12.55 -12.27
CA ARG A 345 16.47 -11.54 -11.79
C ARG A 345 17.75 -12.21 -11.29
N SER A 346 18.81 -11.43 -11.14
CA SER A 346 20.15 -11.92 -10.78
C SER A 346 20.51 -11.72 -9.31
N GLU A 347 19.51 -11.48 -8.46
CA GLU A 347 19.71 -11.30 -7.03
C GLU A 347 20.05 -12.62 -6.33
N THR A 348 20.86 -12.51 -5.26
CA THR A 348 20.99 -13.59 -4.29
C THR A 348 19.85 -13.51 -3.30
N GLU A 349 18.98 -14.49 -3.28
CA GLU A 349 17.83 -14.56 -2.37
C GLU A 349 18.27 -15.12 -1.02
N VAL A 350 17.80 -14.50 0.06
CA VAL A 350 18.06 -14.95 1.43
C VAL A 350 16.76 -14.92 2.26
N PRO A 351 16.51 -15.93 3.10
CA PRO A 351 15.25 -16.03 3.85
C PRO A 351 15.22 -15.11 5.08
N SER A 352 16.37 -14.55 5.50
CA SER A 352 16.45 -13.78 6.74
C SER A 352 17.44 -12.63 6.67
N PHE A 353 17.29 -11.68 7.59
CA PHE A 353 18.25 -10.60 7.79
C PHE A 353 19.62 -11.10 8.28
N GLU A 354 19.68 -12.18 9.04
CA GLU A 354 20.91 -12.81 9.51
C GLU A 354 21.73 -13.34 8.35
N GLU A 355 21.09 -13.99 7.40
CA GLU A 355 21.76 -14.47 6.20
C GLU A 355 22.18 -13.32 5.29
N ALA A 356 21.37 -12.26 5.20
CA ALA A 356 21.78 -11.05 4.47
C ALA A 356 23.04 -10.42 5.07
N ALA A 357 23.12 -10.29 6.40
CA ALA A 357 24.31 -9.80 7.07
C ALA A 357 25.54 -10.67 6.80
N SER A 358 25.36 -11.99 6.86
CA SER A 358 26.44 -12.95 6.58
C SER A 358 26.93 -12.84 5.12
N ALA A 359 26.03 -12.57 4.19
CA ALA A 359 26.36 -12.39 2.79
C ALA A 359 27.13 -11.10 2.49
N VAL A 360 26.93 -10.03 3.28
CA VAL A 360 27.61 -8.73 3.10
C VAL A 360 29.09 -8.80 3.51
N GLY A 361 29.40 -9.42 4.65
CA GLY A 361 30.76 -9.50 5.18
C GLY A 361 31.18 -8.23 5.93
N THR A 362 32.48 -7.90 5.89
CA THR A 362 33.08 -6.77 6.63
C THR A 362 32.86 -5.46 5.89
N VAL A 363 32.37 -4.44 6.60
CA VAL A 363 32.11 -3.09 6.05
C VAL A 363 33.37 -2.23 6.13
N THR A 364 33.59 -1.39 5.13
CA THR A 364 34.66 -0.40 5.15
C THR A 364 34.45 0.59 6.30
N GLU A 365 35.49 0.84 7.10
CA GLU A 365 35.46 1.81 8.18
C GLU A 365 35.11 3.21 7.67
N GLY A 366 34.26 3.94 8.41
CA GLY A 366 33.80 5.28 8.04
C GLY A 366 32.70 5.32 6.95
N TRP A 367 32.34 4.17 6.35
CA TRP A 367 31.37 4.13 5.25
C TRP A 367 30.02 4.79 5.58
N LEU A 368 29.41 4.43 6.70
CA LEU A 368 28.15 5.05 7.15
C LEU A 368 28.30 6.55 7.44
N GLY A 369 29.43 6.95 8.07
CA GLY A 369 29.71 8.36 8.36
C GLY A 369 29.73 9.20 7.08
N ALA A 370 30.45 8.75 6.06
CA ALA A 370 30.54 9.44 4.77
C ALA A 370 29.17 9.59 4.10
N TRP A 371 28.31 8.57 4.19
CA TRP A 371 26.95 8.66 3.65
C TRP A 371 26.07 9.65 4.40
N ARG A 372 26.17 9.73 5.73
CA ARG A 372 25.41 10.68 6.55
C ARG A 372 25.82 12.11 6.24
N GLU A 373 27.11 12.40 6.30
CA GLU A 373 27.64 13.74 6.06
C GLU A 373 27.32 14.24 4.65
N ALA A 374 27.52 13.41 3.64
CA ALA A 374 27.15 13.74 2.26
C ALA A 374 25.62 13.89 2.07
N GLY A 375 24.83 13.05 2.76
CA GLY A 375 23.37 13.12 2.75
C GLY A 375 22.85 14.40 3.39
N ASP A 376 23.40 14.80 4.53
CA ASP A 376 23.04 16.05 5.21
C ASP A 376 23.40 17.28 4.36
N ALA A 377 24.55 17.25 3.68
CA ALA A 377 24.96 18.32 2.77
C ALA A 377 24.01 18.41 1.56
N ALA A 378 23.63 17.26 0.98
CA ALA A 378 22.69 17.20 -0.13
C ALA A 378 21.30 17.70 0.28
N ASP A 379 20.77 17.21 1.42
CA ASP A 379 19.46 17.59 1.94
C ASP A 379 19.38 19.10 2.20
N ALA A 380 20.38 19.65 2.90
CA ALA A 380 20.44 21.09 3.15
C ALA A 380 20.47 21.92 1.87
N ALA A 381 21.09 21.42 0.79
CA ALA A 381 21.12 22.10 -0.50
C ALA A 381 19.77 22.01 -1.23
N VAL A 382 19.11 20.86 -1.21
CA VAL A 382 17.77 20.67 -1.78
C VAL A 382 16.75 21.57 -1.08
N LEU A 383 16.76 21.61 0.24
CA LEU A 383 15.84 22.43 1.03
C LEU A 383 16.09 23.93 0.81
N ARG A 384 17.35 24.38 0.81
CA ARG A 384 17.68 25.77 0.46
C ARG A 384 17.23 26.12 -0.94
N PHE A 385 17.39 25.21 -1.91
CA PHE A 385 16.92 25.45 -3.27
C PHE A 385 15.39 25.67 -3.31
N ALA A 386 14.62 24.86 -2.58
CA ALA A 386 13.18 25.04 -2.46
C ALA A 386 12.85 26.41 -1.80
N ASP A 387 13.49 26.73 -0.67
CA ASP A 387 13.26 27.96 0.10
C ASP A 387 13.63 29.26 -0.66
N THR A 388 14.47 29.20 -1.71
CA THR A 388 14.78 30.35 -2.56
C THR A 388 13.71 30.67 -3.60
N ARG A 389 12.67 29.84 -3.72
CA ARG A 389 11.57 30.08 -4.64
C ARG A 389 10.52 30.96 -4.00
N GLU A 390 10.19 32.07 -4.66
CA GLU A 390 9.12 32.97 -4.22
C GLU A 390 7.73 32.38 -4.48
N GLU A 391 7.60 31.55 -5.52
CA GLU A 391 6.35 30.87 -5.87
C GLU A 391 6.17 29.56 -5.08
N LEU A 392 4.94 29.23 -4.78
CA LEU A 392 4.56 27.95 -4.16
C LEU A 392 4.81 26.81 -5.16
N THR A 393 5.71 25.90 -4.81
CA THR A 393 6.09 24.75 -5.64
C THR A 393 5.63 23.43 -5.03
N ARG A 394 5.66 22.37 -5.83
CA ARG A 394 5.35 21.00 -5.37
C ARG A 394 6.28 20.53 -4.24
N LEU A 395 7.55 20.98 -4.23
CA LEU A 395 8.50 20.64 -3.16
C LEU A 395 8.10 21.28 -1.83
N HIS A 396 7.59 22.53 -1.85
CA HIS A 396 7.02 23.16 -0.67
C HIS A 396 5.82 22.34 -0.14
N VAL A 397 4.92 21.89 -1.02
CA VAL A 397 3.76 21.10 -0.63
C VAL A 397 4.18 19.78 -0.02
N ALA A 398 5.08 19.04 -0.67
CA ALA A 398 5.56 17.75 -0.20
C ALA A 398 6.22 17.86 1.18
N ARG A 399 7.08 18.86 1.38
CA ARG A 399 7.73 19.14 2.66
C ARG A 399 6.71 19.53 3.75
N ALA A 400 5.84 20.50 3.46
CA ALA A 400 4.86 20.98 4.44
C ALA A 400 3.90 19.88 4.90
N VAL A 401 3.45 19.01 3.98
CA VAL A 401 2.59 17.86 4.29
C VAL A 401 3.32 16.83 5.14
N TRP A 402 4.57 16.52 4.80
CA TRP A 402 5.40 15.61 5.59
C TRP A 402 5.61 16.14 7.00
N ASP A 403 6.07 17.40 7.14
CA ASP A 403 6.34 18.03 8.43
C ASP A 403 5.07 18.15 9.29
N ALA A 404 3.91 18.42 8.68
CA ALA A 404 2.63 18.45 9.37
C ALA A 404 2.27 17.06 9.92
N SER A 405 2.47 16.00 9.12
CA SER A 405 2.19 14.61 9.55
C SER A 405 3.17 14.14 10.62
N CYS A 406 4.43 14.61 10.60
CA CYS A 406 5.37 14.41 11.71
C CYS A 406 4.88 15.03 13.02
N ARG A 407 4.36 16.26 12.96
CA ARG A 407 3.93 17.02 14.15
C ARG A 407 2.69 16.46 14.83
N ASP A 408 1.67 16.10 14.05
CA ASP A 408 0.38 15.69 14.59
C ASP A 408 0.16 14.17 14.61
N GLY A 409 1.09 13.43 14.03
CA GLY A 409 1.00 11.97 14.00
C GLY A 409 -0.10 11.43 13.11
N SER A 410 -0.62 12.19 12.16
CA SER A 410 -1.58 11.70 11.17
C SER A 410 -0.94 10.61 10.29
N VAL A 411 -1.75 9.69 9.79
CA VAL A 411 -1.29 8.74 8.77
C VAL A 411 -1.21 9.47 7.44
N LEU A 412 -0.06 9.41 6.78
CA LEU A 412 0.13 10.05 5.47
C LEU A 412 -0.20 9.06 4.35
N VAL A 413 -1.19 9.40 3.53
CA VAL A 413 -1.49 8.67 2.29
C VAL A 413 -0.91 9.44 1.12
N VAL A 414 -0.04 8.81 0.34
CA VAL A 414 0.65 9.46 -0.78
C VAL A 414 0.18 8.88 -2.10
N GLY A 415 -0.41 9.75 -2.92
CA GLY A 415 -0.82 9.41 -4.28
C GLY A 415 0.37 9.08 -5.17
N SER A 416 0.13 8.26 -6.17
CA SER A 416 1.12 7.88 -7.18
C SER A 416 1.55 9.06 -8.06
N SER A 417 2.35 8.80 -9.10
CA SER A 417 2.84 9.80 -10.05
C SER A 417 3.95 10.69 -9.49
N THR A 418 3.86 12.01 -9.66
CA THR A 418 4.93 12.95 -9.28
C THR A 418 5.01 13.15 -7.77
N VAL A 419 3.87 13.22 -7.09
CA VAL A 419 3.79 13.60 -5.68
C VAL A 419 4.63 12.70 -4.77
N VAL A 420 4.59 11.38 -4.98
CA VAL A 420 5.40 10.46 -4.16
C VAL A 420 6.91 10.66 -4.39
N ARG A 421 7.31 11.12 -5.56
CA ARG A 421 8.71 11.46 -5.90
C ARG A 421 9.14 12.79 -5.30
N ASP A 422 8.20 13.75 -5.22
CA ASP A 422 8.43 15.02 -4.56
C ASP A 422 8.64 14.79 -3.05
N VAL A 423 7.80 13.93 -2.44
CA VAL A 423 7.97 13.51 -1.04
C VAL A 423 9.30 12.78 -0.84
N ASP A 424 9.69 11.88 -1.75
CA ASP A 424 10.96 11.15 -1.65
C ASP A 424 12.18 12.09 -1.61
N LEU A 425 12.11 13.19 -2.35
CA LEU A 425 13.19 14.17 -2.44
C LEU A 425 13.35 15.04 -1.18
N VAL A 426 12.24 15.40 -0.51
CA VAL A 426 12.26 16.38 0.59
C VAL A 426 11.91 15.83 1.97
N ALA A 427 11.43 14.60 2.06
CA ALA A 427 11.03 14.01 3.34
C ALA A 427 12.24 13.70 4.21
N ARG A 428 12.29 14.24 5.42
CA ARG A 428 13.36 14.02 6.38
C ARG A 428 13.09 12.83 7.29
N ALA A 429 14.16 12.20 7.78
CA ALA A 429 14.06 11.03 8.62
C ALA A 429 13.94 11.35 10.13
N ASP A 430 13.82 12.62 10.51
CA ASP A 430 13.87 13.09 11.91
C ASP A 430 12.75 12.50 12.78
N SER A 431 11.59 12.24 12.18
CA SER A 431 10.46 11.63 12.86
C SER A 431 9.75 10.62 11.94
N PRO A 432 9.40 9.45 12.47
CA PRO A 432 8.70 8.46 11.67
C PRO A 432 7.27 8.92 11.36
N VAL A 433 6.91 8.92 10.08
CA VAL A 433 5.55 9.12 9.59
C VAL A 433 5.04 7.80 9.07
N PRO A 434 3.87 7.30 9.51
CA PRO A 434 3.26 6.14 8.88
C PRO A 434 2.76 6.52 7.49
N VAL A 435 3.32 5.90 6.47
CA VAL A 435 3.00 6.19 5.07
C VAL A 435 2.29 5.02 4.43
N ILE A 436 1.16 5.29 3.80
CA ILE A 436 0.41 4.36 2.97
C ILE A 436 0.40 4.90 1.52
N ALA A 437 0.62 4.02 0.56
CA ALA A 437 0.51 4.35 -0.86
C ALA A 437 0.12 3.10 -1.66
N ASN A 438 -0.68 3.25 -2.70
CA ASN A 438 -1.00 2.17 -3.62
C ASN A 438 0.19 1.93 -4.55
N ARG A 439 1.11 1.06 -4.13
CA ARG A 439 2.38 0.79 -4.84
C ARG A 439 2.43 -0.59 -5.48
N GLY A 440 1.40 -1.40 -5.34
CA GLY A 440 1.30 -2.69 -6.02
C GLY A 440 1.41 -2.54 -7.54
N LEU A 441 0.60 -1.69 -8.11
CA LEU A 441 0.63 -1.30 -9.53
C LEU A 441 0.87 0.19 -9.74
N ALA A 442 0.83 0.97 -8.67
CA ALA A 442 1.04 2.41 -8.67
C ALA A 442 0.05 3.19 -9.56
N GLY A 443 -1.19 2.73 -9.64
CA GLY A 443 -2.29 3.43 -10.30
C GLY A 443 -2.64 4.76 -9.62
N ILE A 444 -3.41 5.59 -10.31
CA ILE A 444 -3.96 6.84 -9.75
C ILE A 444 -5.40 6.66 -9.24
N ASP A 445 -5.97 5.49 -9.49
CA ASP A 445 -7.31 5.09 -9.10
C ASP A 445 -7.42 4.82 -7.59
N GLY A 446 -8.59 5.07 -7.02
CA GLY A 446 -8.95 4.71 -5.65
C GLY A 446 -8.13 5.37 -4.53
N THR A 447 -7.40 6.46 -4.80
CA THR A 447 -6.53 7.08 -3.78
C THR A 447 -7.34 7.77 -2.66
N VAL A 448 -8.45 8.43 -3.00
CA VAL A 448 -9.36 9.06 -2.02
C VAL A 448 -10.04 7.98 -1.17
N ALA A 449 -10.58 6.96 -1.84
CA ALA A 449 -11.24 5.83 -1.18
C ALA A 449 -10.26 5.07 -0.27
N THR A 450 -9.02 4.83 -0.71
CA THR A 450 -7.96 4.24 0.12
C THR A 450 -7.68 5.11 1.36
N ALA A 451 -7.55 6.43 1.21
CA ALA A 451 -7.31 7.34 2.33
C ALA A 451 -8.44 7.27 3.37
N PHE A 452 -9.70 7.23 2.92
CA PHE A 452 -10.85 7.06 3.81
C PHE A 452 -10.84 5.67 4.48
N GLY A 453 -10.49 4.62 3.73
CA GLY A 453 -10.31 3.28 4.29
C GLY A 453 -9.25 3.24 5.39
N VAL A 454 -8.13 3.92 5.21
CA VAL A 454 -7.07 4.06 6.23
C VAL A 454 -7.61 4.71 7.50
N GLY A 455 -8.36 5.81 7.39
CA GLY A 455 -8.97 6.47 8.53
C GLY A 455 -9.99 5.59 9.26
N LEU A 456 -10.85 4.88 8.51
CA LEU A 456 -11.84 3.95 9.07
C LEU A 456 -11.18 2.75 9.77
N GLY A 457 -10.11 2.21 9.20
CA GLY A 457 -9.41 1.05 9.75
C GLY A 457 -8.60 1.37 11.01
N THR A 458 -7.93 2.51 11.01
CA THR A 458 -7.00 2.90 12.09
C THR A 458 -7.68 3.73 13.19
N GLY A 459 -8.82 4.37 12.90
CA GLY A 459 -9.43 5.37 13.75
C GLY A 459 -8.55 6.62 13.96
N ARG A 460 -7.53 6.82 13.13
CA ARG A 460 -6.58 7.95 13.22
C ARG A 460 -6.87 8.98 12.15
N PRO A 461 -6.53 10.26 12.44
CA PRO A 461 -6.54 11.29 11.41
C PRO A 461 -5.65 10.91 10.22
N VAL A 462 -6.13 11.22 9.02
CA VAL A 462 -5.42 10.94 7.76
C VAL A 462 -5.11 12.25 7.05
N ARG A 463 -3.89 12.39 6.58
CA ARG A 463 -3.52 13.42 5.61
C ARG A 463 -3.17 12.72 4.31
N ALA A 464 -3.85 13.06 3.22
CA ALA A 464 -3.55 12.50 1.91
C ALA A 464 -3.01 13.60 1.00
N VAL A 465 -1.96 13.32 0.24
CA VAL A 465 -1.43 14.24 -0.78
C VAL A 465 -1.43 13.57 -2.14
N MET A 466 -2.00 14.24 -3.14
CA MET A 466 -2.17 13.70 -4.48
C MET A 466 -2.21 14.81 -5.54
N GLY A 467 -1.98 14.45 -6.80
CA GLY A 467 -2.20 15.35 -7.92
C GLY A 467 -3.68 15.50 -8.27
N ASP A 468 -4.00 16.52 -9.04
CA ASP A 468 -5.36 16.82 -9.51
C ASP A 468 -5.97 15.67 -10.34
N LEU A 469 -5.22 15.07 -11.27
CA LEU A 469 -5.73 13.93 -12.04
C LEU A 469 -6.03 12.72 -11.15
N THR A 470 -5.24 12.48 -10.12
CA THR A 470 -5.51 11.42 -9.13
C THR A 470 -6.79 11.72 -8.36
N PHE A 471 -6.97 12.97 -7.92
CA PHE A 471 -8.17 13.41 -7.23
C PHE A 471 -9.41 13.32 -8.14
N LEU A 472 -9.32 13.80 -9.37
CA LEU A 472 -10.42 13.76 -10.33
C LEU A 472 -10.81 12.34 -10.73
N HIS A 473 -9.82 11.45 -10.84
CA HIS A 473 -10.06 10.03 -11.16
C HIS A 473 -10.86 9.30 -10.07
N ASP A 474 -10.73 9.74 -8.82
CA ASP A 474 -11.35 9.14 -7.65
C ASP A 474 -12.25 10.10 -6.86
N ALA A 475 -12.81 11.12 -7.55
CA ALA A 475 -13.69 12.10 -6.91
C ALA A 475 -14.96 11.47 -6.34
N GLY A 476 -15.42 10.33 -6.89
CA GLY A 476 -16.51 9.52 -6.36
C GLY A 476 -16.28 9.07 -4.91
N GLY A 477 -15.02 8.79 -4.55
CA GLY A 477 -14.62 8.42 -3.19
C GLY A 477 -14.97 9.46 -2.11
N LEU A 478 -15.22 10.72 -2.51
CA LEU A 478 -15.73 11.75 -1.59
C LEU A 478 -17.16 11.48 -1.12
N LEU A 479 -17.92 10.64 -1.82
CA LEU A 479 -19.32 10.38 -1.49
C LEU A 479 -19.43 9.47 -0.26
N VAL A 480 -19.90 10.03 0.83
CA VAL A 480 -20.22 9.30 2.06
C VAL A 480 -21.69 9.55 2.40
N GLY A 481 -22.46 8.49 2.55
CA GLY A 481 -23.90 8.56 2.81
C GLY A 481 -24.22 9.14 4.19
N PRO A 482 -25.44 9.65 4.36
CA PRO A 482 -25.92 10.10 5.68
C PRO A 482 -25.92 8.93 6.69
N GLY A 483 -25.38 9.16 7.88
CA GLY A 483 -25.30 8.13 8.94
C GLY A 483 -24.10 7.20 8.84
N GLU A 484 -23.31 7.28 7.77
CA GLU A 484 -22.06 6.54 7.66
C GLU A 484 -20.95 7.19 8.50
N GLN A 485 -20.05 6.37 9.00
CA GLN A 485 -18.85 6.86 9.68
C GLN A 485 -17.99 7.68 8.71
N VAL A 486 -17.71 8.91 9.08
CA VAL A 486 -16.84 9.82 8.33
C VAL A 486 -15.45 9.79 8.96
N PRO A 487 -14.40 9.44 8.21
CA PRO A 487 -13.04 9.53 8.70
C PRO A 487 -12.59 11.00 8.76
N ASP A 488 -11.76 11.33 9.74
CA ASP A 488 -11.05 12.62 9.77
C ASP A 488 -9.94 12.60 8.72
N ALA A 489 -10.13 13.36 7.64
CA ALA A 489 -9.23 13.33 6.48
C ALA A 489 -9.05 14.70 5.82
N HIS A 490 -7.81 15.18 5.75
CA HIS A 490 -7.42 16.33 4.93
C HIS A 490 -6.76 15.83 3.63
N LEU A 491 -7.35 16.18 2.48
CA LEU A 491 -6.86 15.83 1.15
C LEU A 491 -6.16 17.04 0.54
N VAL A 492 -4.85 16.98 0.40
CA VAL A 492 -4.05 18.03 -0.22
C VAL A 492 -3.92 17.72 -1.71
N VAL A 493 -4.56 18.53 -2.54
CA VAL A 493 -4.61 18.36 -4.00
C VAL A 493 -3.66 19.33 -4.66
N VAL A 494 -2.56 18.82 -5.18
CA VAL A 494 -1.58 19.58 -5.97
C VAL A 494 -2.14 19.74 -7.37
N ASN A 495 -2.72 20.91 -7.66
CA ASN A 495 -3.43 21.19 -8.90
C ASN A 495 -2.55 21.92 -9.90
N ASP A 496 -1.99 21.19 -10.87
CA ASP A 496 -1.24 21.75 -11.99
C ASP A 496 -2.03 21.72 -13.31
N SER A 497 -3.32 21.44 -13.23
CA SER A 497 -4.29 21.38 -14.33
C SER A 497 -3.93 20.35 -15.40
N GLY A 498 -3.35 19.21 -14.99
CA GLY A 498 -3.03 18.13 -15.93
C GLY A 498 -2.02 17.09 -15.45
N GLY A 499 -1.43 16.39 -16.41
CA GLY A 499 -0.51 15.28 -16.21
C GLY A 499 0.94 15.73 -16.02
N GLY A 500 1.28 16.41 -14.92
CA GLY A 500 2.63 16.93 -14.65
C GLY A 500 3.76 15.90 -14.75
N ILE A 501 3.52 14.62 -14.43
CA ILE A 501 4.57 13.58 -14.52
C ILE A 501 5.15 13.48 -15.94
N PHE A 502 4.34 13.64 -16.96
CA PHE A 502 4.79 13.49 -18.35
C PHE A 502 5.80 14.56 -18.77
N GLN A 503 5.82 15.71 -18.08
CA GLN A 503 6.86 16.73 -18.27
C GLN A 503 8.24 16.23 -17.80
N THR A 504 8.29 15.35 -16.79
CA THR A 504 9.53 14.81 -16.23
C THR A 504 10.02 13.55 -16.96
N LEU A 505 9.19 12.94 -17.78
CA LEU A 505 9.51 11.76 -18.59
C LEU A 505 10.04 12.15 -19.98
N GLU A 506 10.32 11.18 -20.83
CA GLU A 506 10.80 11.34 -22.21
C GLU A 506 9.85 12.22 -23.03
N HIS A 507 8.55 12.07 -22.80
CA HIS A 507 7.49 12.83 -23.48
C HIS A 507 7.64 14.35 -23.28
N GLY A 508 8.05 14.79 -22.08
CA GLY A 508 8.30 16.22 -21.84
C GLY A 508 9.46 16.78 -22.67
N GLY A 509 10.51 15.96 -22.91
CA GLY A 509 11.59 16.31 -23.84
C GLY A 509 11.11 16.38 -25.29
N LEU A 510 10.28 15.42 -25.70
CA LEU A 510 9.69 15.39 -27.04
C LEU A 510 8.72 16.58 -27.25
N GLY A 511 8.01 17.01 -26.21
CA GLY A 511 7.08 18.14 -26.25
C GLY A 511 7.74 19.49 -26.50
N LEU A 512 9.08 19.60 -26.38
CA LEU A 512 9.83 20.79 -26.77
C LEU A 512 9.98 20.95 -28.30
N ASP A 513 9.76 19.89 -29.06
CA ASP A 513 9.73 19.92 -30.51
C ASP A 513 8.31 20.30 -30.97
N GLU A 514 8.23 21.40 -31.73
CA GLU A 514 6.95 21.96 -32.22
C GLU A 514 6.06 20.94 -32.95
N ARG A 515 6.66 19.92 -33.58
CA ARG A 515 5.93 18.85 -34.28
C ARG A 515 5.10 17.98 -33.32
N TYR A 516 5.50 17.86 -32.06
CA TYR A 516 4.89 16.96 -31.07
C TYR A 516 4.22 17.69 -29.91
N THR A 517 4.47 18.99 -29.71
CA THR A 517 3.96 19.81 -28.59
C THR A 517 2.45 19.61 -28.40
N ALA A 518 1.66 19.77 -29.45
CA ALA A 518 0.20 19.65 -29.37
C ALA A 518 -0.25 18.19 -29.04
N ALA A 519 0.47 17.20 -29.55
CA ALA A 519 0.16 15.79 -29.27
C ALA A 519 0.53 15.42 -27.83
N VAL A 520 1.69 15.87 -27.36
CA VAL A 520 2.15 15.63 -25.97
C VAL A 520 1.19 16.30 -24.99
N GLU A 521 0.81 17.54 -25.22
CA GLU A 521 -0.14 18.24 -24.36
C GLU A 521 -1.51 17.55 -24.33
N ARG A 522 -2.04 17.15 -25.48
CA ARG A 522 -3.36 16.54 -25.58
C ARG A 522 -3.41 15.14 -24.96
N PHE A 523 -2.44 14.27 -25.25
CA PHE A 523 -2.52 12.84 -24.91
C PHE A 523 -1.82 12.48 -23.60
N PHE A 524 -0.90 13.31 -23.13
CA PHE A 524 -0.14 13.09 -21.91
C PHE A 524 -0.36 14.22 -20.90
N GLY A 525 -0.27 15.48 -21.32
CA GLY A 525 -0.62 16.63 -20.48
C GLY A 525 -2.06 16.64 -20.02
N THR A 526 -2.97 16.12 -20.87
CA THR A 526 -4.42 16.01 -20.58
C THR A 526 -4.98 17.20 -19.79
N PRO A 527 -4.84 18.45 -20.33
CA PRO A 527 -5.23 19.64 -19.60
C PRO A 527 -6.73 19.66 -19.31
N HIS A 528 -7.11 20.14 -18.13
CA HIS A 528 -8.49 20.24 -17.72
C HIS A 528 -8.81 21.59 -17.08
N ARG A 529 -10.13 21.86 -16.92
CA ARG A 529 -10.68 23.05 -16.25
C ARG A 529 -11.69 22.62 -15.17
N ALA A 530 -11.49 21.45 -14.58
CA ALA A 530 -12.38 20.95 -13.53
C ALA A 530 -12.28 21.85 -12.29
N GLY A 531 -13.44 22.24 -11.74
CA GLY A 531 -13.50 23.04 -10.53
C GLY A 531 -13.44 22.12 -9.30
N VAL A 532 -12.32 22.10 -8.59
CA VAL A 532 -12.16 21.31 -7.36
C VAL A 532 -13.15 21.78 -6.29
N ALA A 533 -13.31 23.09 -6.12
CA ALA A 533 -14.28 23.69 -5.16
C ALA A 533 -15.72 23.23 -5.46
N GLN A 534 -16.12 23.18 -6.73
CA GLN A 534 -17.46 22.76 -7.13
C GLN A 534 -17.70 21.27 -6.87
N LEU A 535 -16.69 20.43 -7.10
CA LEU A 535 -16.75 19.00 -6.76
C LEU A 535 -16.89 18.83 -5.24
N CYS A 536 -16.09 19.51 -4.45
CA CYS A 536 -16.19 19.47 -2.99
C CYS A 536 -17.57 19.90 -2.50
N ALA A 537 -18.11 20.99 -3.07
CA ALA A 537 -19.46 21.45 -2.73
C ALA A 537 -20.53 20.42 -3.09
N ALA A 538 -20.42 19.75 -4.24
CA ALA A 538 -21.35 18.69 -4.67
C ALA A 538 -21.38 17.50 -3.70
N TYR A 539 -20.25 17.18 -3.07
CA TYR A 539 -20.10 16.09 -2.10
C TYR A 539 -20.17 16.55 -0.63
N SER A 540 -20.49 17.83 -0.38
CA SER A 540 -20.56 18.42 0.98
C SER A 540 -19.24 18.26 1.75
N VAL A 541 -18.12 18.47 1.07
CA VAL A 541 -16.77 18.47 1.64
C VAL A 541 -16.26 19.91 1.72
N GLU A 542 -15.62 20.25 2.84
CA GLU A 542 -15.00 21.56 2.99
C GLU A 542 -13.85 21.73 1.99
N HIS A 543 -13.75 22.91 1.40
CA HIS A 543 -12.70 23.26 0.46
C HIS A 543 -11.98 24.54 0.85
N VAL A 544 -10.66 24.49 0.82
CA VAL A 544 -9.78 25.64 1.03
C VAL A 544 -8.79 25.68 -0.13
N ARG A 545 -8.63 26.85 -0.74
CA ARG A 545 -7.60 27.10 -1.74
C ARG A 545 -6.46 27.89 -1.09
N VAL A 546 -5.23 27.48 -1.33
CA VAL A 546 -4.03 28.14 -0.81
C VAL A 546 -3.07 28.43 -1.96
N ASP A 547 -2.62 29.69 -2.04
CA ASP A 547 -1.79 30.16 -3.15
C ASP A 547 -0.36 30.58 -2.68
N THR A 548 -0.10 30.57 -1.35
CA THR A 548 1.21 30.89 -0.76
C THR A 548 1.71 29.80 0.17
N VAL A 549 3.01 29.81 0.47
CA VAL A 549 3.62 28.88 1.46
C VAL A 549 3.07 29.14 2.85
N GLU A 550 2.82 30.39 3.19
CA GLU A 550 2.25 30.81 4.48
C GLU A 550 0.83 30.27 4.65
N ASP A 551 -0.04 30.44 3.64
CA ASP A 551 -1.41 29.92 3.67
C ASP A 551 -1.43 28.39 3.75
N LEU A 552 -0.55 27.71 3.00
CA LEU A 552 -0.41 26.27 3.08
C LEU A 552 0.01 25.81 4.48
N THR A 553 0.99 26.48 5.08
CA THR A 553 1.47 26.17 6.42
C THR A 553 0.39 26.39 7.46
N ALA A 554 -0.38 27.49 7.34
CA ALA A 554 -1.51 27.78 8.23
C ALA A 554 -2.60 26.71 8.09
N ALA A 555 -3.01 26.36 6.87
CA ALA A 555 -4.02 25.33 6.62
C ALA A 555 -3.61 23.94 7.16
N LEU A 556 -2.32 23.59 7.06
CA LEU A 556 -1.77 22.33 7.56
C LEU A 556 -1.47 22.33 9.07
N ALA A 557 -1.44 23.50 9.71
CA ALA A 557 -1.32 23.60 11.17
C ALA A 557 -2.65 23.32 11.88
N GLU A 558 -3.78 23.43 11.19
CA GLU A 558 -5.07 23.08 11.74
C GLU A 558 -5.15 21.56 12.00
N PRO A 559 -5.72 21.13 13.13
CA PRO A 559 -5.93 19.71 13.40
C PRO A 559 -6.76 19.04 12.31
N VAL A 560 -6.39 17.82 11.95
CA VAL A 560 -7.18 17.03 10.99
C VAL A 560 -8.48 16.62 11.65
N GLY A 561 -9.58 17.20 11.21
CA GLY A 561 -10.93 16.92 11.70
C GLY A 561 -11.95 17.04 10.56
N GLY A 562 -12.89 16.10 10.50
CA GLY A 562 -13.83 16.03 9.39
C GLY A 562 -13.18 15.76 8.04
N ARG A 563 -13.86 16.15 6.94
CA ARG A 563 -13.33 16.01 5.58
C ARG A 563 -13.07 17.39 4.98
N ARG A 564 -11.83 17.61 4.58
CA ARG A 564 -11.42 18.87 3.96
C ARG A 564 -10.50 18.60 2.76
N VAL A 565 -10.70 19.34 1.67
CA VAL A 565 -9.79 19.40 0.54
C VAL A 565 -9.04 20.73 0.58
N ILE A 566 -7.72 20.64 0.59
CA ILE A 566 -6.80 21.79 0.49
C ILE A 566 -6.25 21.78 -0.94
N GLU A 567 -6.78 22.66 -1.78
CA GLU A 567 -6.33 22.81 -3.17
C GLU A 567 -5.12 23.73 -3.24
N VAL A 568 -4.05 23.23 -3.83
CA VAL A 568 -2.78 23.96 -4.00
C VAL A 568 -2.46 24.09 -5.48
N PRO A 569 -2.79 25.21 -6.12
CA PRO A 569 -2.42 25.46 -7.50
C PRO A 569 -0.91 25.63 -7.64
N VAL A 570 -0.33 24.93 -8.62
CA VAL A 570 1.09 25.02 -8.95
C VAL A 570 1.28 25.04 -10.47
N SER A 571 2.38 25.63 -10.94
CA SER A 571 2.72 25.57 -12.36
C SER A 571 3.37 24.21 -12.70
N ARG A 572 2.95 23.58 -13.79
CA ARG A 572 3.63 22.40 -14.35
C ARG A 572 4.71 22.77 -15.38
N GLU A 573 4.73 24.01 -15.86
CA GLU A 573 5.66 24.45 -16.91
C GLU A 573 7.12 24.36 -16.47
N THR A 574 7.40 24.66 -15.21
CA THR A 574 8.74 24.64 -14.62
C THR A 574 9.09 23.34 -13.92
N LEU A 575 8.17 22.37 -13.84
CA LEU A 575 8.30 21.16 -13.03
C LEU A 575 9.57 20.35 -13.33
N ARG A 576 9.87 20.14 -14.63
CA ARG A 576 11.07 19.40 -15.05
C ARG A 576 12.34 20.06 -14.55
N ASP A 577 12.44 21.37 -14.77
CA ASP A 577 13.65 22.15 -14.47
C ASP A 577 13.83 22.31 -12.96
N VAL A 578 12.75 22.54 -12.22
CA VAL A 578 12.76 22.63 -10.75
C VAL A 578 13.25 21.34 -10.13
N ASN A 579 12.68 20.19 -10.51
CA ASN A 579 13.08 18.90 -9.95
C ASN A 579 14.52 18.51 -10.34
N ALA A 580 14.93 18.80 -11.58
CA ALA A 580 16.29 18.55 -12.02
C ALA A 580 17.30 19.43 -11.27
N ALA A 581 16.99 20.73 -11.14
CA ALA A 581 17.84 21.68 -10.44
C ALA A 581 17.98 21.36 -8.94
N ALA A 582 16.90 20.96 -8.28
CA ALA A 582 16.92 20.53 -6.88
C ALA A 582 17.86 19.32 -6.68
N ARG A 583 17.72 18.28 -7.51
CA ARG A 583 18.61 17.11 -7.46
C ARG A 583 20.06 17.45 -7.77
N GLN A 584 20.31 18.32 -8.75
CA GLN A 584 21.66 18.80 -9.08
C GLN A 584 22.27 19.60 -7.93
N ALA A 585 21.49 20.44 -7.25
CA ALA A 585 21.96 21.18 -6.08
C ALA A 585 22.40 20.22 -4.97
N GLY A 586 21.60 19.19 -4.68
CA GLY A 586 21.95 18.15 -3.73
C GLY A 586 23.21 17.36 -4.12
N ALA A 587 23.27 16.88 -5.36
CA ALA A 587 24.41 16.12 -5.87
C ALA A 587 25.73 16.94 -5.85
N ARG A 588 25.65 18.22 -6.20
CA ARG A 588 26.81 19.13 -6.15
C ARG A 588 27.30 19.33 -4.73
N ALA A 589 26.40 19.63 -3.79
CA ALA A 589 26.76 19.84 -2.39
C ALA A 589 27.38 18.57 -1.76
N ALA A 590 26.83 17.39 -2.04
CA ALA A 590 27.41 16.13 -1.62
C ALA A 590 28.83 15.92 -2.21
N GLN A 591 29.00 16.18 -3.49
CA GLN A 591 30.31 16.00 -4.15
C GLN A 591 31.35 17.01 -3.67
N GLU A 592 30.98 18.27 -3.39
CA GLU A 592 31.85 19.27 -2.79
C GLU A 592 32.26 18.87 -1.39
N HIS A 593 31.34 18.36 -0.57
CA HIS A 593 31.65 17.83 0.75
C HIS A 593 32.68 16.70 0.68
N LEU A 594 32.45 15.70 -0.20
CA LEU A 594 33.35 14.57 -0.40
C LEU A 594 34.74 14.94 -0.95
N ALA A 595 34.86 16.09 -1.61
CA ALA A 595 36.15 16.58 -2.15
C ALA A 595 36.93 17.44 -1.16
N GLY A 596 36.27 18.02 -0.15
CA GLY A 596 36.85 18.89 0.86
C GLY A 596 37.26 18.19 2.17
N GLY A 597 36.82 16.97 2.40
CA GLY A 597 37.23 16.11 3.52
C GLY A 597 38.25 15.08 3.06
#